data_ea95c0a782845289792ea34cd3ec3d5d
#
_entry.id   ea95c0a782845289792ea34cd3ec3d5d
#
_cell.length_a   1.000
_cell.length_b   1.000
_cell.length_c   1.000
_cell.angle_alpha   90.00
_cell.angle_beta   90.00
_cell.angle_gamma   90.00
#
_symmetry.space_group_name_H-M   'P 1'
#
loop_
_entity.id
_entity.type
_entity.pdbx_description
1 polymer ?
#
loop_
_entity_poly.entity_id
_entity_poly.type
_entity_poly.pdbx_seq_one_letter_code
_entity_poly.pdbx_strand_id
1 'polypeptide(L)'
;MIVRNKWIGAVAFMSAFFVDTVVAQVGKPFIHDPSTIVECEGKYYTFGTGGGGLISEDGWTWNSGAVRPGGGAAPDVVRIGDRYLVAYGATGGGLGGGHNGVIYTMGNKTLDPQSPDFGYSEPVAVASSDGIEDNDAIDPGLLLDPTDGRLWMSYGTYFGFIRLVELDPKTGKRMEGNQPVDIAIDSEATDLIYRDGWYYLLGTHGTCCDGPNSTYNIVVGRSRKVTGPYMDNVGRSMLEGGGRMVVAAGGRVVGPGHFGLFDLGDGIQKMSCHYEADLDRSGISVLGIRPLLWKNGWPVAGDNFKEGTYEIESERRGYALELAVDFVRMPGGMRWFEHTGPIEPMASQTLADVIDTWPTGNIGVRAGDYMFRPHQRWTITAVRDAGGYLGAPYYKIVIEGTERALAATAEAEVVTVPAFTGVPEQLWRIDQLTDGTYRIMPKEIPGSTEKLALISIGDSTPTLAKFDKDSDNSKWNFKAH
;
A
#
# COMPACT_ATOMS: atom_id res chain seq x y z
N MET A 1 60.21 -19.65 38.93
CA MET A 1 58.95 -20.25 38.45
C MET A 1 58.01 -19.11 38.12
N ILE A 2 57.96 -18.67 36.85
CA ILE A 2 57.20 -17.47 36.40
C ILE A 2 55.98 -17.98 35.66
N VAL A 3 54.80 -17.71 36.23
CA VAL A 3 53.50 -18.03 35.63
C VAL A 3 53.09 -16.87 34.71
N ARG A 4 53.00 -17.10 33.42
CA ARG A 4 52.49 -16.14 32.42
C ARG A 4 50.99 -16.31 32.31
N ASN A 5 50.24 -15.30 32.73
CA ASN A 5 48.81 -15.16 32.43
C ASN A 5 48.63 -14.77 30.97
N LYS A 6 47.92 -15.63 30.20
CA LYS A 6 47.40 -15.28 28.86
C LYS A 6 46.02 -14.67 29.04
N TRP A 7 45.89 -13.39 28.61
CA TRP A 7 44.59 -12.76 28.43
C TRP A 7 44.07 -13.22 27.06
N ILE A 8 42.91 -13.90 27.08
CA ILE A 8 42.13 -14.19 25.88
C ILE A 8 41.10 -13.07 25.77
N GLY A 9 41.30 -12.18 24.82
CA GLY A 9 40.31 -11.15 24.45
C GLY A 9 39.16 -11.82 23.73
N ALA A 10 37.99 -11.81 24.33
CA ALA A 10 36.75 -12.18 23.66
C ALA A 10 36.31 -11.02 22.76
N VAL A 11 36.41 -11.21 21.46
CA VAL A 11 35.79 -10.33 20.49
C VAL A 11 34.30 -10.65 20.43
N ALA A 12 33.47 -9.81 21.03
CA ALA A 12 32.03 -9.91 20.92
C ALA A 12 31.62 -9.45 19.49
N PHE A 13 31.24 -10.40 18.65
CA PHE A 13 30.51 -10.10 17.42
C PHE A 13 29.12 -9.61 17.83
N MET A 14 28.89 -8.31 17.76
CA MET A 14 27.54 -7.75 17.74
C MET A 14 26.94 -8.09 16.39
N SER A 15 26.19 -9.16 16.33
CA SER A 15 25.25 -9.41 15.22
C SER A 15 24.18 -8.33 15.31
N ALA A 16 24.21 -7.35 14.42
CA ALA A 16 23.09 -6.45 14.22
C ALA A 16 21.93 -7.31 13.66
N PHE A 17 21.02 -7.72 14.52
CA PHE A 17 19.74 -8.22 14.09
C PHE A 17 19.00 -7.05 13.45
N PHE A 18 18.96 -7.03 12.12
CA PHE A 18 17.96 -6.26 11.40
C PHE A 18 16.60 -6.84 11.76
N VAL A 19 15.94 -6.24 12.73
CA VAL A 19 14.54 -6.48 12.98
C VAL A 19 13.85 -5.88 11.75
N ASP A 20 13.33 -6.73 10.87
CA ASP A 20 12.39 -6.34 9.83
C ASP A 20 11.21 -5.68 10.55
N THR A 21 11.28 -4.36 10.70
CA THR A 21 10.16 -3.59 11.22
C THR A 21 9.12 -3.56 10.12
N VAL A 22 8.12 -4.43 10.24
CA VAL A 22 6.85 -4.22 9.52
C VAL A 22 6.44 -2.80 9.83
N VAL A 23 6.37 -1.95 8.80
CA VAL A 23 5.97 -0.56 8.95
C VAL A 23 4.48 -0.56 9.24
N ALA A 24 4.11 -0.72 10.52
CA ALA A 24 2.74 -0.53 10.97
C ALA A 24 2.35 0.94 10.78
N GLN A 25 1.07 1.18 10.48
CA GLN A 25 0.51 2.53 10.48
C GLN A 25 0.80 3.21 11.82
N VAL A 26 0.95 4.54 11.83
CA VAL A 26 1.21 5.33 13.06
C VAL A 26 -0.11 5.66 13.76
N GLY A 27 -0.02 6.06 15.02
CA GLY A 27 -1.17 6.43 15.83
C GLY A 27 -1.77 5.23 16.55
N LYS A 28 -3.07 5.03 16.39
CA LYS A 28 -3.83 3.93 17.00
C LYS A 28 -4.63 3.18 15.92
N PRO A 29 -3.96 2.47 15.03
CA PRO A 29 -4.61 1.83 13.88
C PRO A 29 -5.33 0.52 14.24
N PHE A 30 -5.86 0.40 15.45
CA PHE A 30 -6.55 -0.79 15.94
C PHE A 30 -7.92 -0.91 15.32
N ILE A 31 -8.13 -1.93 14.53
CA ILE A 31 -9.39 -2.20 13.84
C ILE A 31 -9.46 -3.68 13.48
N HIS A 32 -10.66 -4.25 13.61
CA HIS A 32 -11.01 -5.56 13.09
C HIS A 32 -12.04 -5.38 11.98
N ASP A 33 -11.93 -6.14 10.89
CA ASP A 33 -12.79 -6.06 9.71
C ASP A 33 -12.92 -4.62 9.15
N PRO A 34 -11.81 -4.01 8.71
CA PRO A 34 -11.87 -2.67 8.16
C PRO A 34 -12.65 -2.64 6.85
N SER A 35 -13.61 -1.75 6.73
CA SER A 35 -14.26 -1.45 5.46
C SER A 35 -13.26 -0.95 4.42
N THR A 36 -13.65 -0.91 3.17
CA THR A 36 -12.97 -0.11 2.15
C THR A 36 -12.67 1.30 2.68
N ILE A 37 -11.43 1.77 2.46
CA ILE A 37 -11.04 3.14 2.81
C ILE A 37 -11.70 4.09 1.81
N VAL A 38 -12.35 5.14 2.31
CA VAL A 38 -12.93 6.21 1.48
C VAL A 38 -12.42 7.58 1.89
N GLU A 39 -12.28 8.47 0.92
CA GLU A 39 -11.96 9.87 1.18
C GLU A 39 -13.25 10.66 1.31
N CYS A 40 -13.32 11.52 2.33
CA CYS A 40 -14.39 12.47 2.56
C CYS A 40 -13.81 13.78 3.07
N GLU A 41 -14.02 14.88 2.34
CA GLU A 41 -13.61 16.24 2.73
C GLU A 41 -12.10 16.34 3.06
N GLY A 42 -11.26 15.64 2.29
CA GLY A 42 -9.80 15.64 2.45
C GLY A 42 -9.26 14.74 3.57
N LYS A 43 -10.12 13.96 4.23
CA LYS A 43 -9.75 12.97 5.24
C LYS A 43 -10.12 11.57 4.77
N TYR A 44 -9.45 10.57 5.34
CA TYR A 44 -9.69 9.15 5.06
C TYR A 44 -10.44 8.51 6.21
N TYR A 45 -11.40 7.64 5.87
CA TYR A 45 -12.27 6.94 6.82
C TYR A 45 -12.29 5.45 6.50
N THR A 46 -12.29 4.63 7.55
CA THR A 46 -12.62 3.20 7.49
C THR A 46 -13.37 2.81 8.74
N PHE A 47 -14.37 1.95 8.59
CA PHE A 47 -15.22 1.48 9.67
C PHE A 47 -14.86 0.04 10.01
N GLY A 48 -15.07 -0.37 11.27
CA GLY A 48 -14.78 -1.74 11.71
C GLY A 48 -15.91 -2.37 12.47
N THR A 49 -15.72 -3.61 12.84
CA THR A 49 -16.60 -4.35 13.75
C THR A 49 -16.75 -3.59 15.07
N GLY A 50 -17.98 -3.51 15.59
CA GLY A 50 -18.32 -2.81 16.83
C GLY A 50 -18.95 -1.42 16.62
N GLY A 51 -19.04 -0.90 15.39
CA GLY A 51 -19.75 0.35 15.08
C GLY A 51 -18.91 1.62 15.08
N GLY A 52 -17.62 1.52 15.37
CA GLY A 52 -16.65 2.62 15.25
C GLY A 52 -15.80 2.51 14.00
N GLY A 53 -14.74 3.30 13.95
CA GLY A 53 -13.77 3.27 12.87
C GLY A 53 -12.63 4.24 13.10
N LEU A 54 -11.78 4.36 12.07
CA LEU A 54 -10.58 5.15 12.08
C LEU A 54 -10.71 6.34 11.13
N ILE A 55 -10.08 7.45 11.50
CA ILE A 55 -9.93 8.66 10.69
C ILE A 55 -8.45 8.93 10.52
N SER A 56 -8.06 9.42 9.35
CA SER A 56 -6.72 9.90 9.05
C SER A 56 -6.75 11.13 8.15
N GLU A 57 -5.87 12.11 8.43
CA GLU A 57 -5.65 13.30 7.59
C GLU A 57 -4.73 12.99 6.40
N ASP A 58 -3.87 11.97 6.51
CA ASP A 58 -2.81 11.67 5.55
C ASP A 58 -2.81 10.20 5.06
N GLY A 59 -3.68 9.35 5.62
CA GLY A 59 -3.69 7.92 5.34
C GLY A 59 -2.50 7.14 5.94
N TRP A 60 -1.67 7.80 6.74
CA TRP A 60 -0.54 7.20 7.45
C TRP A 60 -0.76 7.18 8.97
N THR A 61 -1.21 8.31 9.53
CA THR A 61 -1.51 8.45 10.95
C THR A 61 -2.99 8.24 11.19
N TRP A 62 -3.35 7.12 11.82
CA TRP A 62 -4.74 6.72 12.04
C TRP A 62 -5.12 6.81 13.51
N ASN A 63 -6.32 7.33 13.78
CA ASN A 63 -6.89 7.41 15.13
C ASN A 63 -8.36 7.01 15.08
N SER A 64 -8.89 6.56 16.22
CA SER A 64 -10.33 6.34 16.37
C SER A 64 -11.10 7.65 16.21
N GLY A 65 -12.32 7.60 15.69
CA GLY A 65 -13.15 8.79 15.52
C GLY A 65 -14.19 8.69 14.41
N ALA A 66 -14.06 7.77 13.47
CA ALA A 66 -15.14 7.50 12.54
C ALA A 66 -16.33 6.92 13.28
N VAL A 67 -17.52 7.44 12.97
CA VAL A 67 -18.77 7.08 13.65
C VAL A 67 -19.70 6.39 12.66
N ARG A 68 -20.13 5.19 13.02
CA ARG A 68 -21.21 4.45 12.37
C ARG A 68 -22.16 3.95 13.45
N PRO A 69 -23.45 4.34 13.42
CA PRO A 69 -24.43 3.81 14.36
C PRO A 69 -24.75 2.34 14.06
N GLY A 70 -25.46 1.69 14.98
CA GLY A 70 -26.01 0.36 14.81
C GLY A 70 -25.13 -0.79 15.31
N GLY A 71 -23.88 -0.54 15.72
CA GLY A 71 -22.98 -1.61 16.15
C GLY A 71 -22.74 -2.64 15.04
N GLY A 72 -22.72 -3.93 15.36
CA GLY A 72 -22.61 -5.02 14.40
C GLY A 72 -21.19 -5.26 13.89
N ALA A 73 -21.08 -6.05 12.82
CA ALA A 73 -19.83 -6.58 12.32
C ALA A 73 -19.56 -6.26 10.85
N ALA A 74 -18.28 -6.32 10.52
CA ALA A 74 -17.76 -6.38 9.17
C ALA A 74 -18.42 -5.40 8.18
N PRO A 75 -18.33 -4.08 8.43
CA PRO A 75 -18.96 -3.10 7.55
C PRO A 75 -18.20 -2.93 6.26
N ASP A 76 -18.91 -2.46 5.22
CA ASP A 76 -18.27 -1.87 4.05
C ASP A 76 -18.91 -0.53 3.68
N VAL A 77 -18.21 0.30 2.92
CA VAL A 77 -18.64 1.63 2.52
C VAL A 77 -18.30 1.93 1.08
N VAL A 78 -19.24 2.52 0.36
CA VAL A 78 -19.05 2.98 -1.02
C VAL A 78 -19.52 4.42 -1.18
N ARG A 79 -18.76 5.20 -1.96
CA ARG A 79 -19.21 6.54 -2.37
C ARG A 79 -20.13 6.45 -3.58
N ILE A 80 -21.30 7.08 -3.52
CA ILE A 80 -22.27 7.13 -4.60
C ILE A 80 -22.60 8.60 -4.89
N GLY A 81 -21.95 9.18 -5.89
CA GLY A 81 -22.06 10.60 -6.22
C GLY A 81 -21.55 11.49 -5.06
N ASP A 82 -22.44 12.23 -4.45
CA ASP A 82 -22.17 13.18 -3.36
C ASP A 82 -22.47 12.61 -1.95
N ARG A 83 -22.69 11.32 -1.83
CA ARG A 83 -23.02 10.64 -0.57
C ARG A 83 -22.27 9.32 -0.41
N TYR A 84 -22.36 8.76 0.78
CA TYR A 84 -21.80 7.48 1.16
C TYR A 84 -22.91 6.53 1.55
N LEU A 85 -22.81 5.27 1.14
CA LEU A 85 -23.63 4.16 1.59
C LEU A 85 -22.76 3.21 2.40
N VAL A 86 -23.20 2.88 3.62
CA VAL A 86 -22.54 1.91 4.49
C VAL A 86 -23.44 0.69 4.62
N ALA A 87 -22.87 -0.50 4.48
CA ALA A 87 -23.52 -1.78 4.78
C ALA A 87 -22.84 -2.43 5.99
N TYR A 88 -23.58 -3.18 6.81
CA TYR A 88 -23.01 -3.89 7.96
C TYR A 88 -23.90 -5.05 8.41
N GLY A 89 -23.30 -6.11 8.95
CA GLY A 89 -24.01 -7.21 9.60
C GLY A 89 -24.44 -6.83 11.02
N ALA A 90 -25.72 -6.92 11.33
CA ALA A 90 -26.24 -6.58 12.65
C ALA A 90 -26.24 -7.78 13.60
N THR A 91 -26.52 -8.96 13.11
CA THR A 91 -26.56 -10.22 13.84
C THR A 91 -26.02 -11.32 12.95
N GLY A 92 -25.82 -12.51 13.48
CA GLY A 92 -25.45 -13.69 12.72
C GLY A 92 -23.97 -14.00 12.81
N GLY A 93 -23.59 -15.06 12.14
CA GLY A 93 -22.24 -15.56 12.09
C GLY A 93 -21.69 -16.02 13.42
N GLY A 94 -20.51 -16.51 13.39
CA GLY A 94 -19.76 -16.93 14.54
C GLY A 94 -19.43 -18.40 14.53
N LEU A 95 -18.49 -18.75 15.37
CA LEU A 95 -18.06 -20.12 15.58
C LEU A 95 -19.23 -20.96 16.10
N GLY A 96 -19.88 -21.69 15.23
CA GLY A 96 -21.05 -22.48 15.55
C GLY A 96 -22.20 -22.35 14.57
N GLY A 97 -22.05 -21.45 13.58
CA GLY A 97 -22.92 -21.34 12.43
C GLY A 97 -24.38 -21.12 12.81
N GLY A 98 -24.74 -19.93 13.23
CA GLY A 98 -26.13 -19.64 13.57
C GLY A 98 -27.01 -19.40 12.36
N HIS A 99 -26.46 -19.09 11.20
CA HIS A 99 -27.17 -18.65 10.01
C HIS A 99 -28.31 -17.66 10.29
N ASN A 100 -28.12 -16.82 11.31
CA ASN A 100 -29.11 -15.86 11.83
C ASN A 100 -28.54 -14.44 11.66
N GLY A 101 -28.38 -14.01 10.43
CA GLY A 101 -27.83 -12.72 10.11
C GLY A 101 -28.85 -11.77 9.51
N VAL A 102 -28.61 -10.47 9.69
CA VAL A 102 -29.30 -9.40 8.96
C VAL A 102 -28.28 -8.35 8.55
N ILE A 103 -28.25 -8.01 7.28
CA ILE A 103 -27.44 -6.90 6.77
C ILE A 103 -28.32 -5.69 6.61
N TYR A 104 -27.86 -4.57 7.15
CA TYR A 104 -28.46 -3.27 6.97
C TYR A 104 -27.60 -2.36 6.12
N THR A 105 -28.27 -1.45 5.40
CA THR A 105 -27.64 -0.31 4.73
C THR A 105 -28.13 1.00 5.33
N MET A 106 -27.27 2.02 5.35
CA MET A 106 -27.62 3.39 5.72
C MET A 106 -26.79 4.38 4.91
N GLY A 107 -27.37 5.51 4.57
CA GLY A 107 -26.72 6.57 3.79
C GLY A 107 -26.35 7.76 4.66
N ASN A 108 -25.25 8.45 4.28
CA ASN A 108 -24.85 9.72 4.87
C ASN A 108 -24.29 10.65 3.77
N LYS A 109 -24.44 11.95 3.91
CA LYS A 109 -23.87 12.93 2.98
C LYS A 109 -22.39 13.16 3.22
N THR A 110 -21.96 13.08 4.46
CA THR A 110 -20.56 13.24 4.88
C THR A 110 -20.19 12.18 5.91
N LEU A 111 -18.92 11.85 6.02
CA LEU A 111 -18.41 10.96 7.06
C LEU A 111 -17.70 11.71 8.20
N ASP A 112 -17.59 13.05 8.09
CA ASP A 112 -17.03 13.87 9.16
C ASP A 112 -18.05 14.09 10.27
N PRO A 113 -17.85 13.51 11.49
CA PRO A 113 -18.77 13.67 12.60
C PRO A 113 -18.88 15.13 13.12
N GLN A 114 -17.99 16.02 12.69
CA GLN A 114 -17.99 17.44 13.05
C GLN A 114 -18.79 18.28 12.04
N SER A 115 -19.13 17.72 10.89
CA SER A 115 -19.90 18.42 9.87
C SER A 115 -21.37 18.61 10.32
N PRO A 116 -21.99 19.78 10.06
CA PRO A 116 -23.41 19.99 10.32
C PRO A 116 -24.34 19.09 9.47
N ASP A 117 -23.84 18.57 8.35
CA ASP A 117 -24.54 17.66 7.46
C ASP A 117 -24.40 16.18 7.85
N PHE A 118 -23.66 15.89 8.94
CA PHE A 118 -23.47 14.54 9.43
C PHE A 118 -24.78 13.96 10.00
N GLY A 119 -25.24 12.87 9.39
CA GLY A 119 -26.44 12.18 9.87
C GLY A 119 -26.79 11.00 8.97
N TYR A 120 -26.80 9.82 9.55
CA TYR A 120 -27.19 8.61 8.83
C TYR A 120 -28.72 8.52 8.66
N SER A 121 -29.13 8.00 7.51
CA SER A 121 -30.52 7.60 7.31
C SER A 121 -30.92 6.43 8.26
N GLU A 122 -32.22 6.19 8.41
CA GLU A 122 -32.70 4.98 9.08
C GLU A 122 -32.10 3.73 8.36
N PRO A 123 -31.71 2.71 9.15
CA PRO A 123 -31.15 1.48 8.58
C PRO A 123 -32.22 0.68 7.83
N VAL A 124 -31.85 0.14 6.68
CA VAL A 124 -32.74 -0.66 5.82
C VAL A 124 -32.18 -2.07 5.72
N ALA A 125 -32.94 -3.08 6.10
CA ALA A 125 -32.61 -4.48 5.94
C ALA A 125 -32.58 -4.86 4.44
N VAL A 126 -31.47 -5.43 3.98
CA VAL A 126 -31.27 -5.79 2.55
C VAL A 126 -31.02 -7.27 2.33
N ALA A 127 -30.54 -7.98 3.34
CA ALA A 127 -30.39 -9.43 3.33
C ALA A 127 -30.62 -9.99 4.74
N SER A 128 -31.11 -11.22 4.82
CA SER A 128 -31.31 -11.93 6.09
C SER A 128 -31.16 -13.43 5.88
N SER A 129 -30.74 -14.13 6.92
CA SER A 129 -30.75 -15.58 7.03
C SER A 129 -31.61 -15.97 8.25
N ASP A 130 -32.25 -17.11 8.19
CA ASP A 130 -33.24 -17.53 9.18
C ASP A 130 -32.83 -18.75 10.02
N GLY A 131 -31.58 -19.13 9.96
CA GLY A 131 -31.05 -20.31 10.65
C GLY A 131 -31.26 -21.65 9.92
N ILE A 132 -31.97 -21.63 8.81
CA ILE A 132 -32.27 -22.81 7.99
C ILE A 132 -31.51 -22.74 6.66
N GLU A 133 -31.23 -21.52 6.19
CA GLU A 133 -30.53 -21.29 4.94
C GLU A 133 -29.05 -21.70 5.01
N ASP A 134 -28.50 -21.98 3.86
CA ASP A 134 -27.10 -22.37 3.65
C ASP A 134 -26.16 -21.16 3.47
N ASN A 135 -26.50 -20.02 4.10
CA ASN A 135 -25.66 -18.83 4.14
C ASN A 135 -25.88 -18.01 5.42
N ASP A 136 -24.90 -17.18 5.75
CA ASP A 136 -24.98 -16.14 6.77
C ASP A 136 -25.12 -14.77 6.11
N ALA A 137 -26.09 -13.97 6.54
CA ALA A 137 -26.24 -12.59 6.10
C ALA A 137 -25.34 -11.66 6.94
N ILE A 138 -24.04 -11.69 6.64
CA ILE A 138 -22.96 -10.93 7.27
C ILE A 138 -21.87 -10.61 6.24
N ASP A 139 -20.87 -9.84 6.60
CA ASP A 139 -19.72 -9.49 5.78
C ASP A 139 -20.07 -8.92 4.40
N PRO A 140 -20.85 -7.83 4.33
CA PRO A 140 -21.19 -7.21 3.05
C PRO A 140 -19.97 -6.53 2.41
N GLY A 141 -19.77 -6.75 1.11
CA GLY A 141 -18.86 -5.98 0.25
C GLY A 141 -19.62 -5.28 -0.86
N LEU A 142 -19.37 -4.01 -1.10
CA LEU A 142 -20.14 -3.13 -1.98
C LEU A 142 -19.36 -2.77 -3.25
N LEU A 143 -19.95 -2.99 -4.43
CA LEU A 143 -19.42 -2.52 -5.71
C LEU A 143 -20.45 -1.60 -6.40
N LEU A 144 -20.12 -0.32 -6.56
CA LEU A 144 -20.76 0.51 -7.57
C LEU A 144 -20.10 0.22 -8.92
N ASP A 145 -20.78 -0.53 -9.77
CA ASP A 145 -20.25 -1.00 -11.05
C ASP A 145 -19.94 0.18 -11.98
N PRO A 146 -18.67 0.40 -12.35
CA PRO A 146 -18.32 1.54 -13.21
C PRO A 146 -18.78 1.38 -14.65
N THR A 147 -19.28 0.20 -15.05
CA THR A 147 -19.71 -0.08 -16.42
C THR A 147 -21.14 0.37 -16.69
N ASP A 148 -22.01 0.28 -15.70
CA ASP A 148 -23.45 0.54 -15.87
C ASP A 148 -24.10 1.31 -14.70
N GLY A 149 -23.34 1.56 -13.62
CA GLY A 149 -23.81 2.30 -12.45
C GLY A 149 -24.70 1.50 -11.50
N ARG A 150 -24.81 0.17 -11.69
CA ARG A 150 -25.54 -0.72 -10.76
C ARG A 150 -24.76 -0.89 -9.48
N LEU A 151 -25.48 -1.04 -8.38
CA LEU A 151 -24.89 -1.30 -7.08
C LEU A 151 -25.06 -2.77 -6.71
N TRP A 152 -23.95 -3.44 -6.48
CA TRP A 152 -23.89 -4.85 -6.09
C TRP A 152 -23.42 -4.99 -4.66
N MET A 153 -23.92 -6.01 -3.96
CA MET A 153 -23.46 -6.40 -2.63
C MET A 153 -23.20 -7.90 -2.62
N SER A 154 -21.97 -8.29 -2.33
CA SER A 154 -21.63 -9.66 -1.95
C SER A 154 -21.72 -9.81 -0.44
N TYR A 155 -22.06 -11.00 0.06
CA TYR A 155 -22.16 -11.27 1.49
C TYR A 155 -22.13 -12.77 1.80
N GLY A 156 -21.76 -13.13 3.01
CA GLY A 156 -21.73 -14.51 3.49
C GLY A 156 -20.44 -14.87 4.21
N THR A 157 -20.40 -16.08 4.76
CA THR A 157 -19.21 -16.64 5.42
C THR A 157 -18.86 -18.01 4.87
N TYR A 158 -17.76 -18.59 5.36
CA TYR A 158 -17.31 -19.94 5.01
C TYR A 158 -18.21 -21.08 5.56
N PHE A 159 -19.27 -20.74 6.31
CA PHE A 159 -20.28 -21.72 6.76
C PHE A 159 -21.35 -22.01 5.71
N GLY A 160 -21.31 -21.36 4.56
CA GLY A 160 -22.27 -21.53 3.50
C GLY A 160 -21.80 -20.89 2.19
N PHE A 161 -22.74 -20.43 1.38
CA PHE A 161 -22.45 -19.72 0.14
C PHE A 161 -22.19 -18.23 0.37
N ILE A 162 -21.25 -17.71 -0.37
CA ILE A 162 -21.18 -16.26 -0.63
C ILE A 162 -22.21 -15.95 -1.71
N ARG A 163 -23.06 -14.97 -1.43
CA ARG A 163 -24.15 -14.54 -2.29
C ARG A 163 -23.96 -13.14 -2.81
N LEU A 164 -24.52 -12.89 -3.98
CA LEU A 164 -24.54 -11.58 -4.63
C LEU A 164 -25.99 -11.13 -4.82
N VAL A 165 -26.29 -9.89 -4.45
CA VAL A 165 -27.57 -9.22 -4.70
C VAL A 165 -27.35 -7.85 -5.30
N GLU A 166 -28.36 -7.34 -6.00
CA GLU A 166 -28.39 -5.99 -6.51
C GLU A 166 -29.15 -5.06 -5.57
N LEU A 167 -28.57 -3.89 -5.31
CA LEU A 167 -29.18 -2.82 -4.53
C LEU A 167 -29.50 -1.63 -5.44
N ASP A 168 -30.51 -0.85 -5.06
CA ASP A 168 -30.80 0.42 -5.69
C ASP A 168 -29.76 1.47 -5.23
N PRO A 169 -28.93 2.02 -6.12
CA PRO A 169 -27.91 2.98 -5.74
C PRO A 169 -28.46 4.29 -5.16
N LYS A 170 -29.74 4.60 -5.36
CA LYS A 170 -30.37 5.79 -4.81
C LYS A 170 -30.85 5.61 -3.37
N THR A 171 -31.37 4.45 -3.05
CA THR A 171 -32.02 4.19 -1.75
C THR A 171 -31.22 3.24 -0.85
N GLY A 172 -30.25 2.49 -1.40
CA GLY A 172 -29.53 1.43 -0.70
C GLY A 172 -30.38 0.18 -0.43
N LYS A 173 -31.64 0.12 -0.92
CA LYS A 173 -32.53 -1.03 -0.75
C LYS A 173 -32.21 -2.12 -1.76
N ARG A 174 -32.52 -3.35 -1.41
CA ARG A 174 -32.48 -4.45 -2.36
C ARG A 174 -33.44 -4.20 -3.52
N MET A 175 -33.00 -4.46 -4.75
CA MET A 175 -33.84 -4.34 -5.94
C MET A 175 -35.00 -5.36 -5.86
N GLU A 176 -36.19 -4.90 -6.15
CA GLU A 176 -37.40 -5.73 -6.12
C GLU A 176 -37.28 -6.90 -7.13
N GLY A 177 -37.62 -8.10 -6.70
CA GLY A 177 -37.52 -9.31 -7.54
C GLY A 177 -36.08 -9.85 -7.72
N ASN A 178 -35.05 -9.16 -7.24
CA ASN A 178 -33.68 -9.65 -7.34
C ASN A 178 -33.49 -10.86 -6.40
N GLN A 179 -33.14 -12.00 -7.00
CA GLN A 179 -32.80 -13.22 -6.26
C GLN A 179 -31.30 -13.28 -6.00
N PRO A 180 -30.86 -13.78 -4.83
CA PRO A 180 -29.44 -13.98 -4.55
C PRO A 180 -28.84 -14.97 -5.54
N VAL A 181 -27.57 -14.72 -5.91
CA VAL A 181 -26.79 -15.63 -6.76
C VAL A 181 -25.62 -16.14 -5.94
N ASP A 182 -25.45 -17.45 -5.85
CA ASP A 182 -24.29 -18.05 -5.21
C ASP A 182 -23.06 -17.86 -6.08
N ILE A 183 -21.98 -17.32 -5.52
CA ILE A 183 -20.77 -16.94 -6.28
C ILE A 183 -19.47 -17.54 -5.75
N ALA A 184 -19.42 -17.97 -4.50
CA ALA A 184 -18.27 -18.64 -3.89
C ALA A 184 -18.67 -19.49 -2.70
N ILE A 185 -17.75 -20.33 -2.22
CA ILE A 185 -17.77 -21.04 -0.93
C ILE A 185 -16.41 -20.88 -0.27
N ASP A 186 -16.31 -21.33 0.99
CA ASP A 186 -15.05 -21.42 1.73
C ASP A 186 -14.28 -20.07 1.83
N SER A 187 -15.06 -19.01 1.95
CA SER A 187 -14.58 -17.63 2.07
C SER A 187 -15.54 -16.80 2.89
N GLU A 188 -15.04 -15.66 3.39
CA GLU A 188 -15.85 -14.61 4.00
C GLU A 188 -15.28 -13.23 3.64
N ALA A 189 -15.89 -12.14 4.12
CA ALA A 189 -15.42 -10.78 3.91
C ALA A 189 -15.03 -10.52 2.43
N THR A 190 -15.97 -10.83 1.55
CA THR A 190 -15.74 -10.73 0.10
C THR A 190 -15.94 -9.30 -0.38
N ASP A 191 -15.10 -8.90 -1.32
CA ASP A 191 -15.23 -7.64 -2.04
C ASP A 191 -15.08 -7.85 -3.55
N LEU A 192 -15.71 -6.97 -4.32
CA LEU A 192 -15.74 -7.01 -5.77
C LEU A 192 -15.03 -5.80 -6.35
N ILE A 193 -14.14 -6.05 -7.31
CA ILE A 193 -13.54 -4.99 -8.10
C ILE A 193 -13.71 -5.26 -9.60
N TYR A 194 -13.81 -4.18 -10.39
CA TYR A 194 -13.84 -4.25 -11.85
C TYR A 194 -12.59 -3.64 -12.44
N ARG A 195 -11.94 -4.39 -13.37
CA ARG A 195 -10.78 -3.88 -14.11
C ARG A 195 -10.67 -4.56 -15.48
N ASP A 196 -10.45 -3.78 -16.51
CA ASP A 196 -10.10 -4.23 -17.86
C ASP A 196 -11.08 -5.30 -18.43
N GLY A 197 -12.37 -5.12 -18.17
CA GLY A 197 -13.43 -6.04 -18.64
C GLY A 197 -13.58 -7.30 -17.82
N TRP A 198 -13.00 -7.35 -16.60
CA TRP A 198 -13.15 -8.46 -15.67
C TRP A 198 -13.67 -7.97 -14.31
N TYR A 199 -14.55 -8.74 -13.72
CA TYR A 199 -14.90 -8.67 -12.31
C TYR A 199 -14.01 -9.63 -11.55
N TYR A 200 -13.47 -9.18 -10.43
CA TYR A 200 -12.64 -9.97 -9.52
C TYR A 200 -13.38 -10.05 -8.18
N LEU A 201 -13.60 -11.24 -7.71
CA LEU A 201 -14.14 -11.53 -6.40
C LEU A 201 -12.97 -11.88 -5.49
N LEU A 202 -12.68 -11.01 -4.52
CA LEU A 202 -11.69 -11.26 -3.49
C LEU A 202 -12.41 -11.80 -2.26
N GLY A 203 -11.85 -12.80 -1.62
CA GLY A 203 -12.44 -13.39 -0.42
C GLY A 203 -11.36 -13.71 0.60
N THR A 204 -11.69 -13.57 1.87
CA THR A 204 -10.85 -13.99 2.98
C THR A 204 -11.10 -15.47 3.24
N HIS A 205 -10.04 -16.25 3.21
CA HIS A 205 -10.03 -17.70 3.43
C HIS A 205 -9.22 -18.00 4.70
N GLY A 206 -9.57 -19.08 5.41
CA GLY A 206 -8.88 -19.51 6.63
C GLY A 206 -9.71 -19.22 7.89
N THR A 207 -9.04 -19.09 9.04
CA THR A 207 -9.71 -18.99 10.36
C THR A 207 -9.68 -17.58 10.92
N CYS A 208 -10.88 -17.05 11.27
CA CYS A 208 -11.03 -15.81 12.01
C CYS A 208 -10.61 -15.94 13.48
N CYS A 209 -10.27 -14.81 14.08
CA CYS A 209 -10.37 -14.55 15.51
C CYS A 209 -9.47 -15.44 16.38
N ASP A 210 -8.38 -15.98 15.83
CA ASP A 210 -7.45 -16.89 16.49
C ASP A 210 -6.08 -16.21 16.81
N GLY A 211 -6.06 -14.89 16.80
CA GLY A 211 -4.87 -14.09 17.11
C GLY A 211 -3.65 -14.55 16.31
N PRO A 212 -2.51 -14.84 16.99
CA PRO A 212 -1.28 -15.26 16.31
C PRO A 212 -1.39 -16.57 15.52
N ASN A 213 -2.43 -17.35 15.74
CA ASN A 213 -2.70 -18.61 15.03
C ASN A 213 -3.63 -18.44 13.83
N SER A 214 -4.13 -17.24 13.57
CA SER A 214 -5.00 -16.98 12.42
C SER A 214 -4.34 -17.43 11.12
N THR A 215 -5.07 -18.20 10.34
CA THR A 215 -4.65 -18.67 9.01
C THR A 215 -5.22 -17.84 7.88
N TYR A 216 -5.82 -16.70 8.21
CA TYR A 216 -6.39 -15.80 7.21
C TYR A 216 -5.40 -15.48 6.09
N ASN A 217 -5.93 -15.46 4.90
CA ASN A 217 -5.29 -15.07 3.65
C ASN A 217 -6.38 -14.57 2.71
N ILE A 218 -6.01 -13.83 1.67
CA ILE A 218 -6.95 -13.32 0.67
C ILE A 218 -6.70 -14.03 -0.64
N VAL A 219 -7.76 -14.59 -1.20
CA VAL A 219 -7.77 -15.25 -2.50
C VAL A 219 -8.67 -14.52 -3.49
N VAL A 220 -8.51 -14.77 -4.79
CA VAL A 220 -9.27 -14.11 -5.84
C VAL A 220 -9.65 -15.07 -6.96
N GLY A 221 -10.89 -14.97 -7.44
CA GLY A 221 -11.36 -15.47 -8.72
C GLY A 221 -11.81 -14.32 -9.62
N ARG A 222 -11.92 -14.56 -10.93
CA ARG A 222 -12.41 -13.55 -11.88
C ARG A 222 -13.46 -14.09 -12.83
N SER A 223 -14.33 -13.19 -13.31
CA SER A 223 -15.39 -13.48 -14.28
C SER A 223 -15.58 -12.32 -15.26
N ARG A 224 -16.16 -12.60 -16.43
CA ARG A 224 -16.63 -11.57 -17.36
C ARG A 224 -18.00 -11.00 -16.99
N LYS A 225 -18.68 -11.63 -16.05
CA LYS A 225 -20.01 -11.21 -15.55
C LYS A 225 -19.92 -11.03 -14.04
N VAL A 226 -20.55 -9.99 -13.51
CA VAL A 226 -20.61 -9.74 -12.07
C VAL A 226 -21.24 -10.91 -11.30
N THR A 227 -22.15 -11.63 -11.92
CA THR A 227 -22.82 -12.82 -11.35
C THR A 227 -21.99 -14.11 -11.47
N GLY A 228 -20.75 -14.05 -11.94
CA GLY A 228 -19.88 -15.22 -12.09
C GLY A 228 -20.11 -16.04 -13.37
N PRO A 229 -19.62 -17.29 -13.45
CA PRO A 229 -18.82 -17.95 -12.42
C PRO A 229 -17.43 -17.30 -12.27
N TYR A 230 -16.94 -17.22 -11.05
CA TYR A 230 -15.60 -16.73 -10.74
C TYR A 230 -14.60 -17.88 -10.75
N MET A 231 -13.62 -17.77 -11.63
CA MET A 231 -12.60 -18.81 -11.85
C MET A 231 -11.24 -18.31 -11.38
N ASP A 232 -10.45 -19.17 -10.78
CA ASP A 232 -9.05 -18.89 -10.49
C ASP A 232 -8.14 -19.00 -11.73
N ASN A 233 -6.84 -18.86 -11.55
CA ASN A 233 -5.85 -18.90 -12.64
C ASN A 233 -5.57 -20.30 -13.20
N VAL A 234 -6.07 -21.36 -12.57
CA VAL A 234 -5.96 -22.73 -13.06
C VAL A 234 -7.31 -23.29 -13.54
N GLY A 235 -8.36 -22.46 -13.52
CA GLY A 235 -9.68 -22.81 -14.04
C GLY A 235 -10.59 -23.52 -13.04
N ARG A 236 -10.30 -23.44 -11.72
CA ARG A 236 -11.19 -23.94 -10.69
C ARG A 236 -12.17 -22.84 -10.25
N SER A 237 -13.43 -23.18 -10.11
CA SER A 237 -14.48 -22.27 -9.67
C SER A 237 -14.35 -21.94 -8.17
N MET A 238 -14.65 -20.70 -7.80
CA MET A 238 -14.78 -20.34 -6.38
C MET A 238 -15.98 -21.03 -5.71
N LEU A 239 -16.98 -21.48 -6.47
CA LEU A 239 -18.04 -22.37 -5.98
C LEU A 239 -17.56 -23.79 -5.67
N GLU A 240 -16.32 -24.11 -6.01
CA GLU A 240 -15.66 -25.38 -5.73
C GLU A 240 -14.43 -25.20 -4.82
N GLY A 241 -14.33 -24.04 -4.15
CA GLY A 241 -13.19 -23.67 -3.32
C GLY A 241 -11.93 -23.33 -4.12
N GLY A 242 -12.07 -22.83 -5.35
CA GLY A 242 -10.99 -22.23 -6.13
C GLY A 242 -10.62 -20.85 -5.57
N GLY A 243 -9.47 -20.35 -5.99
CA GLY A 243 -8.98 -19.02 -5.62
C GLY A 243 -7.48 -18.91 -5.76
N ARG A 244 -7.02 -17.83 -6.39
CA ARG A 244 -5.61 -17.50 -6.49
C ARG A 244 -5.19 -16.60 -5.30
N MET A 245 -4.07 -16.90 -4.68
CA MET A 245 -3.52 -16.10 -3.57
C MET A 245 -3.21 -14.66 -3.98
N VAL A 246 -3.72 -13.70 -3.23
CA VAL A 246 -3.42 -12.26 -3.31
C VAL A 246 -2.43 -11.87 -2.22
N VAL A 247 -2.71 -12.28 -0.98
CA VAL A 247 -1.84 -12.07 0.17
C VAL A 247 -2.03 -13.20 1.19
N ALA A 248 -0.93 -13.60 1.81
CA ALA A 248 -0.91 -14.55 2.92
C ALA A 248 -0.03 -14.01 4.04
N ALA A 249 0.00 -14.72 5.17
CA ALA A 249 0.92 -14.45 6.25
C ALA A 249 2.38 -14.46 5.77
N GLY A 250 3.18 -13.54 6.28
CA GLY A 250 4.60 -13.43 5.99
C GLY A 250 5.32 -12.57 7.01
N GLY A 251 6.48 -13.00 7.49
CA GLY A 251 7.22 -12.31 8.54
C GLY A 251 6.39 -12.16 9.82
N ARG A 252 6.16 -10.93 10.24
CA ARG A 252 5.31 -10.61 11.41
C ARG A 252 3.88 -10.17 11.04
N VAL A 253 3.48 -10.32 9.79
CA VAL A 253 2.10 -10.10 9.34
C VAL A 253 1.39 -11.45 9.35
N VAL A 254 0.46 -11.65 10.26
CA VAL A 254 -0.29 -12.89 10.43
C VAL A 254 -1.77 -12.62 10.20
N GLY A 255 -2.45 -13.53 9.53
CA GLY A 255 -3.87 -13.48 9.30
C GLY A 255 -4.39 -12.26 8.55
N PRO A 256 -3.78 -11.85 7.40
CA PRO A 256 -4.32 -10.73 6.63
C PRO A 256 -5.68 -11.09 6.04
N GLY A 257 -6.69 -10.31 6.36
CA GLY A 257 -8.06 -10.54 5.92
C GLY A 257 -8.87 -9.25 5.77
N HIS A 258 -10.06 -9.38 5.20
CA HIS A 258 -11.00 -8.29 4.96
C HIS A 258 -10.43 -7.24 3.99
N PHE A 259 -10.47 -7.56 2.70
CA PHE A 259 -9.92 -6.73 1.62
C PHE A 259 -10.75 -5.46 1.41
N GLY A 260 -10.07 -4.34 1.16
CA GLY A 260 -10.64 -3.13 0.60
C GLY A 260 -9.71 -2.54 -0.46
N LEU A 261 -10.27 -1.91 -1.49
CA LEU A 261 -9.51 -1.24 -2.56
C LEU A 261 -9.58 0.28 -2.41
N PHE A 262 -8.44 0.96 -2.50
CA PHE A 262 -8.37 2.40 -2.72
C PHE A 262 -7.59 2.69 -4.00
N ASP A 263 -8.30 3.20 -5.02
CA ASP A 263 -7.73 3.56 -6.32
C ASP A 263 -7.50 5.09 -6.39
N LEU A 264 -6.25 5.50 -6.56
CA LEU A 264 -5.89 6.91 -6.70
C LEU A 264 -6.06 7.45 -8.14
N GLY A 265 -6.42 6.59 -9.09
CA GLY A 265 -6.66 6.98 -10.49
C GLY A 265 -5.42 7.18 -11.34
N ASP A 266 -4.22 7.29 -10.75
CA ASP A 266 -2.94 7.56 -11.43
C ASP A 266 -2.12 6.29 -11.72
N GLY A 267 -2.76 5.12 -11.83
CA GLY A 267 -2.05 3.85 -11.92
C GLY A 267 -1.49 3.37 -10.58
N ILE A 268 -1.94 3.94 -9.47
CA ILE A 268 -1.58 3.56 -8.11
C ILE A 268 -2.83 3.06 -7.41
N GLN A 269 -2.80 1.80 -7.02
CA GLN A 269 -3.84 1.17 -6.22
C GLN A 269 -3.27 0.71 -4.89
N LYS A 270 -4.02 0.90 -3.83
CA LYS A 270 -3.72 0.39 -2.49
C LYS A 270 -4.79 -0.60 -2.08
N MET A 271 -4.40 -1.66 -1.43
CA MET A 271 -5.30 -2.52 -0.69
C MET A 271 -5.22 -2.23 0.80
N SER A 272 -6.35 -2.32 1.48
CA SER A 272 -6.42 -2.37 2.93
C SER A 272 -6.84 -3.78 3.39
N CYS A 273 -6.44 -4.12 4.59
CA CYS A 273 -6.89 -5.32 5.31
C CYS A 273 -6.62 -5.11 6.80
N HIS A 274 -7.15 -5.96 7.66
CA HIS A 274 -6.54 -6.12 8.99
C HIS A 274 -5.49 -7.23 8.97
N TYR A 275 -4.61 -7.24 9.95
CA TYR A 275 -3.71 -8.35 10.28
C TYR A 275 -3.42 -8.34 11.77
N GLU A 276 -2.98 -9.47 12.30
CA GLU A 276 -2.62 -9.59 13.71
C GLU A 276 -1.22 -9.04 13.96
N ALA A 277 -1.14 -8.03 14.79
CA ALA A 277 0.09 -7.47 15.33
C ALA A 277 0.32 -7.96 16.76
N ASP A 278 1.41 -7.53 17.41
CA ASP A 278 1.75 -7.85 18.80
C ASP A 278 1.64 -9.35 19.12
N LEU A 279 2.23 -10.15 18.25
CA LEU A 279 2.13 -11.62 18.28
C LEU A 279 2.61 -12.24 19.59
N ASP A 280 3.46 -11.54 20.35
CA ASP A 280 4.00 -11.99 21.62
C ASP A 280 2.98 -11.83 22.78
N ARG A 281 1.84 -11.13 22.53
CA ARG A 281 0.77 -10.86 23.49
C ARG A 281 -0.61 -11.21 22.96
N SER A 282 -0.76 -12.35 22.30
CA SER A 282 -2.02 -12.89 21.78
C SER A 282 -2.56 -12.24 20.50
N GLY A 283 -1.76 -11.40 19.86
CA GLY A 283 -2.21 -10.67 18.67
C GLY A 283 -3.11 -9.49 19.00
N ILE A 284 -3.23 -8.58 18.04
CA ILE A 284 -4.19 -7.49 18.04
C ILE A 284 -4.41 -7.07 16.58
N SER A 285 -5.67 -6.99 16.16
CA SER A 285 -5.98 -6.60 14.78
C SER A 285 -5.68 -5.13 14.54
N VAL A 286 -4.90 -4.85 13.50
CA VAL A 286 -4.52 -3.51 13.08
C VAL A 286 -4.74 -3.32 11.59
N LEU A 287 -4.96 -2.07 11.18
CA LEU A 287 -5.07 -1.69 9.77
C LEU A 287 -3.73 -1.88 9.05
N GLY A 288 -3.76 -2.64 7.98
CA GLY A 288 -2.68 -2.75 7.00
C GLY A 288 -3.06 -2.07 5.69
N ILE A 289 -2.15 -1.26 5.13
CA ILE A 289 -2.31 -0.65 3.81
C ILE A 289 -1.08 -0.99 2.99
N ARG A 290 -1.28 -1.60 1.81
CA ARG A 290 -0.20 -2.09 0.95
C ARG A 290 -0.47 -1.70 -0.51
N PRO A 291 0.56 -1.57 -1.36
CA PRO A 291 0.36 -1.49 -2.80
C PRO A 291 -0.41 -2.71 -3.32
N LEU A 292 -1.32 -2.49 -4.27
CA LEU A 292 -1.94 -3.56 -5.05
C LEU A 292 -1.35 -3.55 -6.45
N LEU A 293 -0.65 -4.62 -6.81
CA LEU A 293 -0.01 -4.80 -8.10
C LEU A 293 -0.83 -5.71 -9.00
N TRP A 294 -0.63 -5.61 -10.30
CA TRP A 294 -1.27 -6.46 -11.30
C TRP A 294 -0.22 -7.25 -12.09
N LYS A 295 -0.20 -8.55 -11.91
CA LYS A 295 0.73 -9.46 -12.60
C LYS A 295 -0.04 -10.43 -13.49
N ASN A 296 0.17 -10.34 -14.80
CA ASN A 296 -0.53 -11.16 -15.79
C ASN A 296 -2.07 -11.09 -15.69
N GLY A 297 -2.59 -9.87 -15.38
CA GLY A 297 -4.02 -9.64 -15.22
C GLY A 297 -4.62 -10.20 -13.92
N TRP A 298 -3.80 -10.37 -12.87
CA TRP A 298 -4.23 -10.79 -11.54
C TRP A 298 -3.71 -9.86 -10.46
N PRO A 299 -4.53 -9.51 -9.47
CA PRO A 299 -4.08 -8.69 -8.35
C PRO A 299 -3.14 -9.50 -7.44
N VAL A 300 -2.15 -8.82 -6.88
CA VAL A 300 -1.25 -9.36 -5.87
C VAL A 300 -0.82 -8.23 -4.95
N ALA A 301 -0.76 -8.48 -3.65
CA ALA A 301 -0.25 -7.50 -2.70
C ALA A 301 1.22 -7.22 -2.96
N GLY A 302 1.57 -5.94 -3.10
CA GLY A 302 2.94 -5.45 -3.08
C GLY A 302 3.46 -5.29 -1.66
N ASP A 303 4.73 -4.99 -1.51
CA ASP A 303 5.33 -4.57 -0.24
C ASP A 303 5.44 -3.05 -0.19
N ASN A 304 5.25 -2.46 0.99
CA ASN A 304 5.58 -1.07 1.20
C ASN A 304 7.07 -0.86 0.98
N PHE A 305 7.44 0.35 0.50
CA PHE A 305 8.82 0.68 0.18
C PHE A 305 9.72 0.50 1.42
N LYS A 306 10.83 -0.23 1.26
CA LYS A 306 11.78 -0.52 2.35
C LYS A 306 12.88 0.53 2.37
N GLU A 307 13.31 0.89 3.57
CA GLU A 307 14.50 1.72 3.78
C GLU A 307 15.75 0.97 3.32
N GLY A 308 16.73 1.69 2.80
CA GLY A 308 17.97 1.07 2.31
C GLY A 308 18.78 1.97 1.39
N THR A 309 19.84 1.42 0.84
CA THR A 309 20.65 2.09 -0.19
C THR A 309 20.32 1.51 -1.56
N TYR A 310 20.07 2.39 -2.51
CA TYR A 310 19.56 2.05 -3.83
C TYR A 310 20.29 2.81 -4.95
N GLU A 311 20.34 2.19 -6.11
CA GLU A 311 20.36 2.83 -7.40
C GLU A 311 18.90 3.22 -7.75
N ILE A 312 18.69 4.46 -8.21
CA ILE A 312 17.38 4.94 -8.68
C ILE A 312 17.46 5.06 -10.20
N GLU A 313 16.79 4.17 -10.92
CA GLU A 313 16.85 4.10 -12.38
C GLU A 313 15.58 4.64 -13.03
N SER A 314 15.71 5.41 -14.09
CA SER A 314 14.62 5.76 -14.98
C SER A 314 14.14 4.53 -15.76
N GLU A 315 12.84 4.27 -15.79
CA GLU A 315 12.25 3.19 -16.60
C GLU A 315 12.53 3.37 -18.10
N ARG A 316 12.66 4.60 -18.55
CA ARG A 316 12.85 4.90 -19.97
C ARG A 316 14.06 4.20 -20.59
N ARG A 317 15.22 4.21 -19.92
CA ARG A 317 16.47 3.62 -20.45
C ARG A 317 17.37 2.98 -19.40
N GLY A 318 16.91 2.87 -18.15
CA GLY A 318 17.72 2.37 -17.06
C GLY A 318 18.87 3.30 -16.68
N TYR A 319 18.79 4.59 -17.00
CA TYR A 319 19.78 5.57 -16.52
C TYR A 319 19.57 5.84 -15.03
N ALA A 320 20.68 5.83 -14.31
CA ALA A 320 20.70 6.11 -12.88
C ALA A 320 20.59 7.61 -12.59
N LEU A 321 19.82 7.95 -11.58
CA LEU A 321 19.85 9.28 -10.97
C LEU A 321 21.18 9.50 -10.26
N GLU A 322 21.91 10.57 -10.60
CA GLU A 322 23.22 10.86 -10.05
C GLU A 322 23.43 12.34 -9.78
N LEU A 323 24.41 12.66 -8.93
CA LEU A 323 24.88 14.04 -8.82
C LEU A 323 25.55 14.47 -10.12
N ALA A 324 25.33 15.72 -10.52
CA ALA A 324 26.02 16.35 -11.64
C ALA A 324 27.45 16.78 -11.24
N VAL A 325 28.28 15.79 -10.91
CA VAL A 325 29.70 15.98 -10.59
C VAL A 325 30.55 15.28 -11.63
N ASP A 326 31.74 15.85 -11.90
CA ASP A 326 32.68 15.20 -12.77
C ASP A 326 33.35 14.01 -12.06
N PHE A 327 33.65 12.97 -12.84
CA PHE A 327 34.50 11.89 -12.33
C PHE A 327 35.86 12.44 -11.98
N VAL A 328 36.42 11.94 -10.89
CA VAL A 328 37.87 12.04 -10.70
C VAL A 328 38.50 11.27 -11.85
N ARG A 329 39.06 11.99 -12.83
CA ARG A 329 39.79 11.37 -13.91
C ARG A 329 40.99 10.65 -13.29
N MET A 330 41.09 9.36 -13.53
CA MET A 330 42.30 8.62 -13.20
C MET A 330 43.49 9.32 -13.83
N PRO A 331 44.51 9.68 -13.06
CA PRO A 331 45.74 10.21 -13.67
C PRO A 331 46.24 9.23 -14.70
N GLY A 332 46.41 9.68 -15.93
CA GLY A 332 47.03 8.89 -16.95
C GLY A 332 46.17 8.36 -18.08
N GLY A 333 44.88 8.69 -18.21
CA GLY A 333 44.02 8.39 -19.39
C GLY A 333 44.47 7.18 -20.21
N MET A 334 43.62 6.53 -20.92
CA MET A 334 43.85 5.33 -21.78
C MET A 334 45.30 4.93 -22.09
N ARG A 335 46.04 4.43 -21.10
CA ARG A 335 47.36 3.80 -21.31
C ARG A 335 47.33 2.29 -21.15
N TRP A 336 46.19 1.68 -21.20
CA TRP A 336 46.04 0.24 -21.02
C TRP A 336 46.71 -0.60 -22.14
N PHE A 337 47.12 0.03 -23.23
CA PHE A 337 47.94 -0.63 -24.27
C PHE A 337 49.46 -0.52 -24.07
N GLU A 338 49.95 0.27 -23.12
CA GLU A 338 51.34 0.53 -22.90
C GLU A 338 51.95 -0.14 -21.66
N HIS A 339 51.16 -0.91 -20.90
CA HIS A 339 51.65 -1.59 -19.70
C HIS A 339 52.45 -2.83 -20.07
N THR A 340 53.76 -2.69 -20.06
CA THR A 340 54.74 -3.78 -20.19
C THR A 340 55.41 -4.16 -18.86
N GLY A 341 54.96 -3.61 -17.74
CA GLY A 341 55.49 -3.81 -16.40
C GLY A 341 54.49 -4.31 -15.37
N PRO A 342 54.90 -4.60 -14.13
CA PRO A 342 53.99 -4.95 -13.04
C PRO A 342 52.93 -3.86 -12.86
N ILE A 343 51.66 -4.25 -12.75
CA ILE A 343 50.59 -3.32 -12.42
C ILE A 343 50.80 -2.95 -10.94
N GLU A 344 51.33 -1.77 -10.68
CA GLU A 344 51.29 -1.20 -9.33
C GLU A 344 49.85 -1.05 -8.90
N PRO A 345 49.50 -1.51 -7.70
CA PRO A 345 48.14 -1.26 -7.15
C PRO A 345 47.94 0.24 -7.13
N MET A 346 46.97 0.71 -7.90
CA MET A 346 46.60 2.13 -7.83
C MET A 346 46.13 2.41 -6.41
N ALA A 347 46.59 3.51 -5.83
CA ALA A 347 46.07 3.98 -4.55
C ALA A 347 44.53 4.07 -4.66
N SER A 348 43.84 3.19 -3.96
CA SER A 348 42.41 3.17 -3.96
C SER A 348 41.91 4.46 -3.27
N GLN A 349 41.28 5.34 -4.04
CA GLN A 349 40.57 6.46 -3.42
C GLN A 349 39.47 5.89 -2.53
N THR A 350 39.40 6.36 -1.29
CA THR A 350 38.31 6.03 -0.39
C THR A 350 37.07 6.83 -0.82
N LEU A 351 35.91 6.40 -0.37
CA LEU A 351 34.65 7.15 -0.57
C LEU A 351 34.79 8.60 -0.04
N ALA A 352 35.46 8.80 1.09
CA ALA A 352 35.71 10.11 1.67
C ALA A 352 36.56 10.98 0.71
N ASP A 353 37.64 10.45 0.15
CA ASP A 353 38.48 11.19 -0.79
C ASP A 353 37.71 11.68 -2.02
N VAL A 354 36.75 10.90 -2.50
CA VAL A 354 35.89 11.29 -3.63
C VAL A 354 34.91 12.38 -3.22
N ILE A 355 34.25 12.23 -2.07
CA ILE A 355 33.26 13.19 -1.55
C ILE A 355 33.90 14.53 -1.28
N ASP A 356 35.12 14.56 -0.76
CA ASP A 356 35.87 15.79 -0.46
C ASP A 356 36.17 16.64 -1.71
N THR A 357 36.06 16.06 -2.91
CA THR A 357 36.21 16.79 -4.18
C THR A 357 34.95 17.51 -4.65
N TRP A 358 33.81 17.23 -4.03
CA TRP A 358 32.52 17.76 -4.48
C TRP A 358 32.32 19.23 -4.03
N PRO A 359 31.52 20.01 -4.80
CA PRO A 359 31.15 21.36 -4.38
C PRO A 359 30.44 21.35 -3.01
N THR A 360 30.72 22.36 -2.18
CA THR A 360 30.11 22.48 -0.84
C THR A 360 28.68 23.02 -0.86
N GLY A 361 28.27 23.70 -1.95
CA GLY A 361 26.92 24.23 -2.14
C GLY A 361 25.95 23.19 -2.69
N ASN A 362 24.83 23.67 -3.26
CA ASN A 362 23.88 22.83 -3.97
C ASN A 362 24.52 22.23 -5.23
N ILE A 363 24.18 20.99 -5.50
CA ILE A 363 24.64 20.27 -6.70
C ILE A 363 23.39 19.82 -7.46
N GLY A 364 23.35 20.06 -8.77
CA GLY A 364 22.30 19.54 -9.63
C GLY A 364 22.33 18.01 -9.71
N VAL A 365 21.25 17.43 -10.20
CA VAL A 365 21.16 16.01 -10.51
C VAL A 365 21.05 15.81 -12.02
N ARG A 366 21.49 14.66 -12.49
CA ARG A 366 21.34 14.24 -13.88
C ARG A 366 21.06 12.73 -13.94
N ALA A 367 20.71 12.23 -15.10
CA ALA A 367 20.62 10.80 -15.37
C ALA A 367 21.86 10.37 -16.17
N GLY A 368 22.44 9.23 -15.82
CA GLY A 368 23.63 8.70 -16.46
C GLY A 368 23.73 7.19 -16.37
N ASP A 369 24.70 6.62 -17.09
CA ASP A 369 25.00 5.18 -17.01
C ASP A 369 25.40 4.80 -15.58
N TYR A 370 24.80 3.75 -15.05
CA TYR A 370 25.19 3.28 -13.73
C TYR A 370 26.55 2.62 -13.73
N MET A 371 27.43 3.10 -12.88
CA MET A 371 28.83 2.67 -12.81
C MET A 371 29.24 2.25 -11.38
N PHE A 372 28.27 2.02 -10.51
CA PHE A 372 28.52 1.71 -9.10
C PHE A 372 29.43 2.74 -8.41
N ARG A 373 29.15 4.02 -8.63
CA ARG A 373 29.93 5.12 -8.07
C ARG A 373 29.19 5.82 -6.92
N PRO A 374 29.91 6.44 -5.97
CA PRO A 374 29.31 7.07 -4.79
C PRO A 374 28.22 8.09 -5.11
N HIS A 375 28.38 8.87 -6.16
CA HIS A 375 27.42 9.91 -6.58
C HIS A 375 26.13 9.36 -7.22
N GLN A 376 26.01 8.03 -7.37
CA GLN A 376 24.86 7.32 -7.94
C GLN A 376 24.12 6.47 -6.90
N ARG A 377 24.57 6.46 -5.66
CA ARG A 377 24.01 5.60 -4.61
C ARG A 377 23.27 6.44 -3.58
N TRP A 378 22.02 6.09 -3.37
CA TRP A 378 21.09 6.88 -2.57
C TRP A 378 20.59 6.08 -1.36
N THR A 379 20.84 6.59 -0.18
CA THR A 379 20.27 6.05 1.06
C THR A 379 18.92 6.69 1.31
N ILE A 380 17.88 5.86 1.38
CA ILE A 380 16.49 6.26 1.55
C ILE A 380 16.03 5.82 2.94
N THR A 381 15.60 6.79 3.76
CA THR A 381 15.20 6.56 5.15
C THR A 381 13.86 7.23 5.42
N ALA A 382 12.97 6.55 6.12
CA ALA A 382 11.69 7.08 6.53
C ALA A 382 11.83 8.21 7.57
N VAL A 383 11.07 9.29 7.37
CA VAL A 383 10.96 10.40 8.32
C VAL A 383 9.56 10.35 8.92
N ARG A 384 9.36 9.45 9.88
CA ARG A 384 8.04 9.06 10.39
C ARG A 384 7.26 10.21 10.99
N ASP A 385 7.94 11.15 11.66
CA ASP A 385 7.32 12.32 12.29
C ASP A 385 6.94 13.41 11.28
N ALA A 386 7.34 13.29 10.02
CA ALA A 386 6.96 14.21 8.95
C ALA A 386 5.56 13.96 8.37
N GLY A 387 4.82 12.98 8.91
CA GLY A 387 3.57 12.47 8.34
C GLY A 387 3.80 11.48 7.21
N GLY A 388 2.75 11.25 6.43
CA GLY A 388 2.83 10.27 5.35
C GLY A 388 1.70 10.41 4.34
N TYR A 389 1.38 9.29 3.69
CA TYR A 389 0.36 9.20 2.65
C TYR A 389 -0.05 7.74 2.46
N LEU A 390 -1.32 7.44 2.58
CA LEU A 390 -1.95 6.12 2.32
C LEU A 390 -1.02 4.90 2.52
N GLY A 391 -0.64 4.66 3.77
CA GLY A 391 0.10 3.47 4.16
C GLY A 391 1.63 3.59 4.15
N ALA A 392 2.20 4.77 3.85
CA ALA A 392 3.64 4.98 3.84
C ALA A 392 4.04 6.33 4.45
N PRO A 393 5.23 6.44 5.10
CA PRO A 393 5.79 7.71 5.57
C PRO A 393 6.38 8.52 4.42
N TYR A 394 6.71 9.78 4.68
CA TYR A 394 7.65 10.49 3.84
C TYR A 394 9.08 10.01 4.07
N TYR A 395 9.90 10.11 3.03
CA TYR A 395 11.29 9.67 3.04
C TYR A 395 12.25 10.85 2.81
N LYS A 396 13.43 10.79 3.41
CA LYS A 396 14.60 11.52 2.95
C LYS A 396 15.40 10.65 2.00
N ILE A 397 15.96 11.27 0.95
CA ILE A 397 16.80 10.61 -0.06
C ILE A 397 18.14 11.33 -0.01
N VAL A 398 19.19 10.64 0.45
CA VAL A 398 20.53 11.23 0.62
C VAL A 398 21.57 10.43 -0.12
N ILE A 399 22.64 11.07 -0.58
CA ILE A 399 23.78 10.36 -1.16
C ILE A 399 24.44 9.52 -0.09
N GLU A 400 24.72 8.26 -0.39
CA GLU A 400 25.33 7.32 0.54
C GLU A 400 26.63 7.87 1.13
N GLY A 401 26.78 7.73 2.45
CA GLY A 401 27.95 8.18 3.18
C GLY A 401 28.05 9.71 3.38
N THR A 402 27.00 10.46 3.07
CA THR A 402 26.94 11.93 3.23
C THR A 402 25.63 12.35 3.92
N GLU A 403 25.53 13.63 4.27
CA GLU A 403 24.29 14.28 4.69
C GLU A 403 23.56 14.96 3.50
N ARG A 404 24.12 14.89 2.29
CA ARG A 404 23.62 15.61 1.11
C ARG A 404 22.28 15.03 0.65
N ALA A 405 21.22 15.86 0.74
CA ALA A 405 19.85 15.45 0.53
C ALA A 405 19.26 15.96 -0.79
N LEU A 406 18.45 15.13 -1.43
CA LEU A 406 17.63 15.49 -2.60
C LEU A 406 16.56 16.50 -2.17
N ALA A 407 16.37 17.57 -2.93
CA ALA A 407 15.41 18.63 -2.65
C ALA A 407 14.77 19.18 -3.94
N ALA A 408 13.51 19.61 -3.83
CA ALA A 408 12.82 20.37 -4.87
C ALA A 408 13.14 21.86 -4.76
N THR A 409 13.19 22.58 -5.88
CA THR A 409 13.36 24.04 -5.92
C THR A 409 12.06 24.74 -6.30
N ALA A 410 12.01 26.07 -6.11
CA ALA A 410 10.85 26.88 -6.50
C ALA A 410 10.60 26.90 -8.03
N GLU A 411 11.62 26.62 -8.81
CA GLU A 411 11.58 26.53 -10.27
C GLU A 411 11.13 25.13 -10.76
N ALA A 412 10.68 24.26 -9.84
CA ALA A 412 10.34 22.87 -10.11
C ALA A 412 11.53 22.04 -10.64
N GLU A 413 12.74 22.42 -10.27
CA GLU A 413 13.95 21.64 -10.50
C GLU A 413 14.28 20.76 -9.31
N VAL A 414 15.20 19.83 -9.50
CA VAL A 414 15.69 18.92 -8.46
C VAL A 414 17.18 19.13 -8.28
N VAL A 415 17.59 19.33 -7.05
CA VAL A 415 18.99 19.51 -6.65
C VAL A 415 19.31 18.64 -5.44
N THR A 416 20.58 18.54 -5.10
CA THR A 416 20.95 18.11 -3.75
C THR A 416 21.47 19.33 -2.95
N VAL A 417 20.98 19.43 -1.74
CA VAL A 417 21.45 20.42 -0.74
C VAL A 417 22.49 19.79 0.19
N PRO A 418 23.38 20.56 0.82
CA PRO A 418 24.48 20.02 1.62
C PRO A 418 24.08 19.09 2.75
N ALA A 419 22.91 19.33 3.35
CA ALA A 419 22.41 18.49 4.45
C ALA A 419 20.88 18.43 4.49
N PHE A 420 20.34 17.32 4.99
CA PHE A 420 18.94 17.20 5.32
C PHE A 420 18.59 18.04 6.56
N THR A 421 17.59 18.90 6.43
CA THR A 421 17.12 19.79 7.51
C THR A 421 15.67 19.53 7.91
N GLY A 422 14.97 18.64 7.21
CA GLY A 422 13.59 18.29 7.49
C GLY A 422 12.54 19.22 6.91
N VAL A 423 12.93 20.19 6.08
CA VAL A 423 11.97 21.07 5.37
C VAL A 423 11.18 20.28 4.33
N PRO A 424 9.93 20.68 4.02
CA PRO A 424 9.02 19.91 3.19
C PRO A 424 9.53 19.55 1.80
N GLU A 425 10.32 20.40 1.16
CA GLU A 425 10.92 20.17 -0.15
C GLU A 425 12.02 19.10 -0.16
N GLN A 426 12.49 18.66 1.01
CA GLN A 426 13.46 17.56 1.17
C GLN A 426 12.81 16.23 1.54
N LEU A 427 11.49 16.22 1.67
CA LEU A 427 10.68 15.06 2.00
C LEU A 427 10.03 14.50 0.73
N TRP A 428 10.14 13.19 0.54
CA TRP A 428 9.71 12.54 -0.68
C TRP A 428 8.67 11.46 -0.43
N ARG A 429 7.65 11.44 -1.28
CA ARG A 429 6.66 10.38 -1.41
C ARG A 429 7.14 9.41 -2.48
N ILE A 430 7.09 8.11 -2.20
CA ILE A 430 7.46 7.03 -3.12
C ILE A 430 6.27 6.08 -3.23
N ASP A 431 5.54 6.15 -4.34
CA ASP A 431 4.39 5.29 -4.60
C ASP A 431 4.75 4.18 -5.58
N GLN A 432 4.42 2.93 -5.25
CA GLN A 432 4.50 1.86 -6.22
C GLN A 432 3.25 1.84 -7.11
N LEU A 433 3.45 1.81 -8.42
CA LEU A 433 2.41 1.69 -9.42
C LEU A 433 1.94 0.24 -9.55
N THR A 434 0.79 0.05 -10.17
CA THR A 434 0.19 -1.27 -10.41
C THR A 434 1.05 -2.19 -11.29
N ASP A 435 1.95 -1.64 -12.12
CA ASP A 435 2.92 -2.39 -12.93
C ASP A 435 4.21 -2.77 -12.20
N GLY A 436 4.39 -2.24 -10.97
CA GLY A 436 5.54 -2.49 -10.12
C GLY A 436 6.62 -1.42 -10.16
N THR A 437 6.56 -0.48 -11.10
CA THR A 437 7.43 0.71 -11.14
C THR A 437 7.04 1.72 -10.05
N TYR A 438 7.74 2.83 -9.95
CA TYR A 438 7.53 3.80 -8.89
C TYR A 438 7.36 5.23 -9.41
N ARG A 439 6.50 6.00 -8.71
CA ARG A 439 6.40 7.44 -8.80
C ARG A 439 7.10 8.06 -7.60
N ILE A 440 7.92 9.08 -7.83
CA ILE A 440 8.63 9.84 -6.79
C ILE A 440 8.13 11.29 -6.82
N MET A 441 7.68 11.82 -5.69
CA MET A 441 7.14 13.18 -5.58
C MET A 441 7.69 13.90 -4.35
N PRO A 442 8.06 15.19 -4.42
CA PRO A 442 8.34 15.95 -3.21
C PRO A 442 7.04 16.16 -2.40
N LYS A 443 7.16 16.28 -1.10
CA LYS A 443 6.02 16.65 -0.24
C LYS A 443 5.47 18.01 -0.62
N GLU A 444 6.35 18.97 -0.85
CA GLU A 444 6.00 20.32 -1.28
C GLU A 444 7.05 20.85 -2.27
N ILE A 445 6.61 21.76 -3.12
CA ILE A 445 7.48 22.57 -3.97
C ILE A 445 7.42 23.99 -3.44
N PRO A 446 8.56 24.64 -3.11
CA PRO A 446 8.55 25.99 -2.52
C PRO A 446 7.75 26.99 -3.37
N GLY A 447 6.77 27.65 -2.73
CA GLY A 447 5.93 28.65 -3.40
C GLY A 447 4.89 28.11 -4.39
N SER A 448 4.68 26.79 -4.46
CA SER A 448 3.71 26.14 -5.35
C SER A 448 2.76 25.20 -4.61
N THR A 449 1.53 25.10 -5.09
CA THR A 449 0.55 24.09 -4.66
C THR A 449 0.44 22.92 -5.63
N GLU A 450 1.20 22.96 -6.72
CA GLU A 450 1.18 21.90 -7.73
C GLU A 450 1.76 20.58 -7.19
N LYS A 451 1.15 19.47 -7.60
CA LYS A 451 1.61 18.11 -7.28
C LYS A 451 2.36 17.56 -8.49
N LEU A 452 3.68 17.74 -8.48
CA LEU A 452 4.55 17.29 -9.55
C LEU A 452 5.35 16.05 -9.09
N ALA A 453 5.77 15.25 -10.07
CA ALA A 453 6.61 14.07 -9.86
C ALA A 453 7.98 14.27 -10.48
N LEU A 454 8.98 13.57 -9.95
CA LEU A 454 10.28 13.44 -10.59
C LEU A 454 10.13 12.69 -11.90
N ILE A 455 10.51 13.33 -12.98
CA ILE A 455 10.50 12.74 -14.33
C ILE A 455 11.87 12.89 -14.98
N SER A 456 12.17 12.03 -15.96
CA SER A 456 13.38 12.09 -16.77
C SER A 456 13.03 12.70 -18.14
N ILE A 457 13.51 13.91 -18.41
CA ILE A 457 13.34 14.54 -19.74
C ILE A 457 14.57 14.21 -20.58
N GLY A 458 14.34 13.60 -21.75
CA GLY A 458 15.45 13.16 -22.58
C GLY A 458 16.31 12.13 -21.85
N ASP A 459 17.59 12.15 -22.13
CA ASP A 459 18.53 11.12 -21.64
C ASP A 459 19.33 11.58 -20.41
N SER A 460 19.21 12.84 -19.96
CA SER A 460 20.12 13.37 -18.95
C SER A 460 19.54 14.33 -17.92
N THR A 461 18.29 14.79 -18.07
CA THR A 461 17.75 15.86 -17.22
C THR A 461 16.53 15.41 -16.40
N PRO A 462 16.70 15.06 -15.12
CA PRO A 462 15.60 14.92 -14.19
C PRO A 462 15.02 16.30 -13.84
N THR A 463 13.69 16.38 -13.77
CA THR A 463 12.97 17.59 -13.37
C THR A 463 11.67 17.21 -12.67
N LEU A 464 10.93 18.20 -12.15
CA LEU A 464 9.58 17.99 -11.63
C LEU A 464 8.56 18.41 -12.66
N ALA A 465 7.66 17.51 -13.02
CA ALA A 465 6.56 17.80 -13.94
C ALA A 465 5.32 16.97 -13.59
N LYS A 466 4.22 17.24 -14.31
CA LYS A 466 2.99 16.48 -14.15
C LYS A 466 3.24 15.01 -14.44
N PHE A 467 2.80 14.16 -13.51
CA PHE A 467 2.92 12.72 -13.66
C PHE A 467 2.07 12.19 -14.82
N ASP A 468 2.64 11.30 -15.62
CA ASP A 468 1.96 10.56 -16.67
C ASP A 468 2.20 9.06 -16.47
N LYS A 469 1.15 8.34 -16.07
CA LYS A 469 1.20 6.90 -15.79
C LYS A 469 1.53 6.03 -17.01
N ASP A 470 1.33 6.57 -18.21
CA ASP A 470 1.54 5.86 -19.48
C ASP A 470 2.92 6.19 -20.10
N SER A 471 3.70 7.06 -19.45
CA SER A 471 5.02 7.47 -19.91
C SER A 471 6.14 6.89 -19.04
N ASP A 472 7.07 6.17 -19.66
CA ASP A 472 8.27 5.66 -18.99
C ASP A 472 9.19 6.78 -18.46
N ASN A 473 9.05 8.00 -18.95
CA ASN A 473 9.74 9.17 -18.42
C ASN A 473 9.34 9.51 -16.98
N SER A 474 8.14 9.13 -16.57
CA SER A 474 7.59 9.44 -15.24
C SER A 474 7.83 8.33 -14.22
N LYS A 475 8.43 7.22 -14.63
CA LYS A 475 8.56 5.99 -13.84
C LYS A 475 9.99 5.70 -13.47
N TRP A 476 10.14 5.14 -12.28
CA TRP A 476 11.43 4.82 -11.68
C TRP A 476 11.46 3.42 -11.12
N ASN A 477 12.67 2.86 -11.04
CA ASN A 477 12.97 1.60 -10.39
C ASN A 477 14.02 1.81 -9.29
N PHE A 478 13.98 0.95 -8.28
CA PHE A 478 14.96 0.94 -7.19
C PHE A 478 15.65 -0.42 -7.16
N LYS A 479 16.97 -0.42 -7.29
CA LYS A 479 17.81 -1.61 -7.15
C LYS A 479 18.60 -1.50 -5.86
N ALA A 480 18.39 -2.46 -4.94
CA ALA A 480 19.13 -2.54 -3.68
C ALA A 480 20.57 -3.02 -3.92
N HIS A 481 21.49 -2.57 -3.07
CA HIS A 481 22.90 -2.94 -3.06
C HIS A 481 23.31 -3.62 -1.76
#